data_8942a36bbbc4b38ef6fa946c8c3f4c34
#
_entry.id   8942a36bbbc4b38ef6fa946c8c3f4c34
#
_cell.length_a   1.000
_cell.length_b   1.000
_cell.length_c   1.000
_cell.angle_alpha   90.00
_cell.angle_beta   90.00
_cell.angle_gamma   90.00
#
_symmetry.space_group_name_H-M   'P 1'
#
loop_
_entity.id
_entity.type
_entity.pdbx_description
1 polymer ?
#
loop_
_entity_poly.entity_id
_entity_poly.type
_entity_poly.pdbx_seq_one_letter_code
_entity_poly.pdbx_strand_id
1 'polypeptide(L)'
;MHQMYLKQLNKKNLFIFSLIFFSCASVKAPQGGLIDSTPPKLDSTNPKILTNLNQGQKITLSFNEYIKEESLKNSIELFPGVDEKIIYEYFGKDIIITLPLNLEQDKTYVISLNSNFSDERNVKLKENIVIPISLSNSINEGVLQGEIFGSFKKPSVLLWRGIIEKNEMINKKPDYIISSTNIFSFSYLAYDKYTIIASDLYNPRLPLDQNKISFHSDDFVDIQKDHISNINFYFNDENNDAELDSLIVDQEL
;
A
#
# COMPACT_ATOMS: atom_id res chain seq x y z
N MET A 1 13.01 -86.31 10.77
CA MET A 1 12.03 -85.99 11.81
C MET A 1 11.90 -84.46 11.92
N HIS A 2 11.53 -83.75 10.82
CA HIS A 2 11.48 -82.26 10.82
C HIS A 2 10.40 -81.71 9.87
N GLN A 3 9.33 -82.47 9.60
CA GLN A 3 8.29 -82.04 8.64
C GLN A 3 6.85 -82.08 9.19
N MET A 4 6.64 -81.94 10.49
CA MET A 4 5.30 -82.08 11.03
C MET A 4 4.82 -80.92 11.96
N TYR A 5 5.44 -79.77 11.89
CA TYR A 5 4.98 -78.61 12.71
C TYR A 5 4.42 -77.48 11.94
N LEU A 6 4.22 -77.52 10.63
CA LEU A 6 3.70 -76.44 9.82
C LEU A 6 2.19 -76.58 9.44
N LYS A 7 1.46 -77.48 10.07
CA LYS A 7 0.07 -77.77 9.64
C LYS A 7 -1.07 -77.31 10.61
N GLN A 8 -0.79 -76.50 11.56
CA GLN A 8 -1.85 -75.88 12.38
C GLN A 8 -1.65 -74.35 12.59
N LEU A 9 -1.44 -73.58 11.51
CA LEU A 9 -1.81 -72.16 11.54
C LEU A 9 -3.33 -72.15 11.52
N ASN A 10 -3.89 -72.04 12.72
CA ASN A 10 -5.30 -72.09 13.00
C ASN A 10 -6.03 -71.10 12.15
N LYS A 11 -7.04 -71.46 11.36
CA LYS A 11 -7.87 -70.58 10.55
C LYS A 11 -8.40 -69.38 11.37
N LYS A 12 -8.52 -69.51 12.69
CA LYS A 12 -8.87 -68.44 13.62
C LYS A 12 -7.78 -67.35 13.70
N ASN A 13 -6.50 -67.68 13.67
CA ASN A 13 -5.42 -66.68 13.75
C ASN A 13 -5.25 -65.92 12.42
N LEU A 14 -5.55 -66.57 11.29
CA LEU A 14 -5.56 -65.92 9.99
C LEU A 14 -6.71 -64.92 9.86
N PHE A 15 -7.86 -65.25 10.47
CA PHE A 15 -9.02 -64.35 10.49
C PHE A 15 -8.83 -63.11 11.40
N ILE A 16 -8.13 -63.30 12.53
CA ILE A 16 -7.75 -62.19 13.43
C ILE A 16 -6.72 -61.27 12.76
N PHE A 17 -5.77 -61.83 12.01
CA PHE A 17 -4.77 -61.04 11.27
C PHE A 17 -5.37 -60.26 10.10
N SER A 18 -6.45 -60.78 9.47
CA SER A 18 -7.21 -60.09 8.40
C SER A 18 -8.03 -58.90 8.92
N LEU A 19 -8.45 -58.90 10.18
CA LEU A 19 -9.24 -57.80 10.78
C LEU A 19 -8.42 -56.56 11.10
N ILE A 20 -7.10 -56.66 11.18
CA ILE A 20 -6.20 -55.53 11.47
C ILE A 20 -6.04 -54.59 10.26
N PHE A 21 -6.30 -55.07 9.03
CA PHE A 21 -6.18 -54.28 7.80
C PHE A 21 -7.42 -53.45 7.43
N PHE A 22 -8.53 -53.58 8.18
CA PHE A 22 -9.76 -52.79 7.93
C PHE A 22 -9.88 -51.55 8.81
N SER A 23 -8.84 -51.15 9.52
CA SER A 23 -8.80 -49.82 10.14
C SER A 23 -8.55 -48.76 9.08
N CYS A 24 -9.52 -48.54 8.20
CA CYS A 24 -9.62 -47.30 7.45
C CYS A 24 -9.95 -46.20 8.45
N ALA A 25 -8.92 -45.58 9.00
CA ALA A 25 -9.08 -44.25 9.55
C ALA A 25 -9.61 -43.36 8.41
N SER A 26 -10.88 -43.02 8.42
CA SER A 26 -11.39 -41.97 7.55
C SER A 26 -10.68 -40.71 8.00
N VAL A 27 -9.64 -40.31 7.28
CA VAL A 27 -9.00 -39.03 7.44
C VAL A 27 -10.06 -38.02 6.96
N LYS A 28 -10.92 -37.54 7.88
CA LYS A 28 -11.68 -36.34 7.60
C LYS A 28 -10.62 -35.29 7.28
N ALA A 29 -10.68 -34.74 6.08
CA ALA A 29 -9.85 -33.59 5.73
C ALA A 29 -9.98 -32.58 6.88
N PRO A 30 -8.88 -32.07 7.42
CA PRO A 30 -8.93 -31.09 8.49
C PRO A 30 -9.83 -29.95 8.02
N GLN A 31 -10.92 -29.72 8.77
CA GLN A 31 -11.75 -28.56 8.54
C GLN A 31 -10.86 -27.36 8.83
N GLY A 32 -10.54 -26.59 7.80
CA GLY A 32 -9.76 -25.36 7.96
C GLY A 32 -10.34 -24.49 9.07
N GLY A 33 -9.48 -23.80 9.81
CA GLY A 33 -9.90 -22.81 10.79
C GLY A 33 -10.73 -21.70 10.14
N LEU A 34 -11.22 -20.78 10.96
CA LEU A 34 -11.90 -19.57 10.46
C LEU A 34 -10.98 -18.85 9.47
N ILE A 35 -11.60 -18.38 8.38
CA ILE A 35 -10.88 -17.57 7.37
C ILE A 35 -10.40 -16.29 8.07
N ASP A 36 -9.12 -16.03 7.99
CA ASP A 36 -8.55 -14.79 8.47
C ASP A 36 -8.97 -13.64 7.55
N SER A 37 -9.43 -12.56 8.15
CA SER A 37 -9.85 -11.35 7.46
C SER A 37 -9.27 -10.07 8.11
N THR A 38 -8.37 -10.26 9.09
CA THR A 38 -7.76 -9.17 9.84
C THR A 38 -6.46 -8.74 9.15
N PRO A 39 -6.33 -7.51 8.70
CA PRO A 39 -5.08 -7.01 8.13
C PRO A 39 -3.96 -6.93 9.17
N PRO A 40 -2.69 -7.05 8.76
CA PRO A 40 -1.56 -6.84 9.64
C PRO A 40 -1.55 -5.42 10.21
N LYS A 41 -1.12 -5.29 11.47
CA LYS A 41 -0.99 -4.02 12.18
C LYS A 41 0.43 -3.82 12.65
N LEU A 42 0.90 -2.58 12.55
CA LEU A 42 2.18 -2.18 13.13
C LEU A 42 2.02 -2.08 14.66
N ASP A 43 2.75 -2.91 15.38
CA ASP A 43 2.73 -2.93 16.86
C ASP A 43 3.74 -1.95 17.44
N SER A 44 4.93 -1.88 16.84
CA SER A 44 6.00 -1.02 17.37
C SER A 44 7.06 -0.71 16.32
N THR A 45 7.85 0.33 16.62
CA THR A 45 9.07 0.67 15.87
C THR A 45 10.28 0.67 16.81
N ASN A 46 11.45 0.37 16.25
CA ASN A 46 12.72 0.54 16.96
C ASN A 46 13.69 1.31 16.05
N PRO A 47 14.13 2.54 16.39
CA PRO A 47 13.80 3.25 17.63
C PRO A 47 12.30 3.62 17.73
N LYS A 48 11.81 3.84 18.96
CA LYS A 48 10.43 4.29 19.22
C LYS A 48 10.19 5.73 18.77
N ILE A 49 11.24 6.57 18.91
CA ILE A 49 11.23 7.98 18.50
C ILE A 49 11.88 8.03 17.14
N LEU A 50 11.14 8.52 16.15
CA LEU A 50 11.53 8.55 14.75
C LEU A 50 11.97 9.96 14.31
N THR A 51 12.48 10.75 15.24
CA THR A 51 13.18 12.03 15.01
C THR A 51 14.65 11.91 15.43
N ASN A 52 15.49 12.87 15.02
CA ASN A 52 16.94 12.83 15.23
C ASN A 52 17.58 11.53 14.72
N LEU A 53 17.06 11.01 13.62
CA LEU A 53 17.63 9.84 12.96
C LEU A 53 18.88 10.22 12.16
N ASN A 54 19.67 9.23 11.81
CA ASN A 54 20.83 9.40 10.94
C ASN A 54 20.59 8.79 9.56
N GLN A 55 21.22 9.34 8.55
CA GLN A 55 21.31 8.70 7.24
C GLN A 55 21.89 7.29 7.39
N GLY A 56 21.37 6.31 6.67
CA GLY A 56 21.80 4.91 6.77
C GLY A 56 21.38 4.19 8.06
N GLN A 57 20.67 4.86 8.97
CA GLN A 57 20.16 4.22 10.19
C GLN A 57 19.13 3.15 9.87
N LYS A 58 19.16 2.07 10.62
CA LYS A 58 18.15 0.99 10.53
C LYS A 58 16.95 1.29 11.44
N ILE A 59 15.76 1.09 10.91
CA ILE A 59 14.49 1.18 11.63
C ILE A 59 13.83 -0.18 11.53
N THR A 60 13.49 -0.79 12.67
CA THR A 60 12.69 -2.02 12.71
C THR A 60 11.22 -1.68 12.84
N LEU A 61 10.40 -2.25 11.98
CA LEU A 61 8.95 -2.23 12.03
C LEU A 61 8.47 -3.60 12.48
N SER A 62 7.85 -3.71 13.66
CA SER A 62 7.34 -4.97 14.21
C SER A 62 5.83 -5.04 14.08
N PHE A 63 5.32 -6.16 13.54
CA PHE A 63 3.91 -6.40 13.27
C PHE A 63 3.32 -7.45 14.20
N ASN A 64 1.99 -7.39 14.40
CA ASN A 64 1.24 -8.36 15.21
C ASN A 64 1.28 -9.79 14.64
N GLU A 65 1.52 -9.94 13.34
CA GLU A 65 1.50 -11.21 12.62
C GLU A 65 2.59 -11.32 11.55
N TYR A 66 2.74 -12.50 10.95
CA TYR A 66 3.73 -12.75 9.90
C TYR A 66 3.34 -12.06 8.60
N ILE A 67 4.29 -11.36 8.02
CA ILE A 67 4.11 -10.61 6.77
C ILE A 67 4.54 -11.48 5.59
N LYS A 68 3.82 -11.39 4.50
CA LYS A 68 4.19 -12.06 3.25
C LYS A 68 5.36 -11.33 2.60
N GLU A 69 6.53 -11.99 2.52
CA GLU A 69 7.76 -11.38 2.00
C GLU A 69 7.58 -10.81 0.58
N GLU A 70 6.91 -11.55 -0.31
CA GLU A 70 6.70 -11.12 -1.69
C GLU A 70 5.86 -9.83 -1.80
N SER A 71 5.04 -9.53 -0.79
CA SER A 71 4.22 -8.31 -0.76
C SER A 71 5.08 -7.06 -0.56
N LEU A 72 6.27 -7.17 0.05
CA LEU A 72 7.12 -6.04 0.41
C LEU A 72 7.67 -5.29 -0.81
N LYS A 73 7.96 -5.99 -1.89
CA LYS A 73 8.64 -5.45 -3.07
C LYS A 73 7.98 -4.21 -3.68
N ASN A 74 6.64 -4.12 -3.60
CA ASN A 74 5.86 -3.05 -4.22
C ASN A 74 4.95 -2.34 -3.21
N SER A 75 5.21 -2.49 -1.93
CA SER A 75 4.36 -1.94 -0.88
C SER A 75 5.06 -0.92 0.00
N ILE A 76 6.39 -0.87 -0.02
CA ILE A 76 7.17 0.07 0.80
C ILE A 76 7.61 1.24 -0.07
N GLU A 77 7.16 2.43 0.28
CA GLU A 77 7.44 3.68 -0.42
C GLU A 77 7.96 4.72 0.57
N LEU A 78 8.81 5.64 0.09
CA LEU A 78 9.32 6.77 0.86
C LEU A 78 8.93 8.08 0.18
N PHE A 79 8.34 8.99 0.94
CA PHE A 79 7.91 10.30 0.48
C PHE A 79 8.49 11.42 1.37
N PRO A 80 8.86 12.58 0.80
CA PRO A 80 9.05 12.81 -0.63
C PRO A 80 10.05 11.83 -1.23
N GLY A 81 9.84 11.48 -2.52
CA GLY A 81 10.68 10.50 -3.20
C GLY A 81 12.15 10.91 -3.27
N VAL A 82 13.03 9.96 -3.07
CA VAL A 82 14.49 10.11 -3.23
C VAL A 82 15.00 9.21 -4.35
N ASP A 83 16.15 9.53 -4.93
CA ASP A 83 16.71 8.73 -6.04
C ASP A 83 17.25 7.37 -5.57
N GLU A 84 17.64 7.28 -4.29
CA GLU A 84 18.12 6.05 -3.69
C GLU A 84 16.96 5.12 -3.33
N LYS A 85 17.13 3.84 -3.63
CA LYS A 85 16.10 2.83 -3.29
C LYS A 85 16.13 2.52 -1.80
N ILE A 86 14.93 2.33 -1.23
CA ILE A 86 14.80 1.77 0.12
C ILE A 86 15.35 0.34 0.13
N ILE A 87 16.22 0.07 1.08
CA ILE A 87 16.73 -1.26 1.37
C ILE A 87 15.98 -1.79 2.59
N TYR A 88 15.48 -3.01 2.50
CA TYR A 88 14.81 -3.68 3.62
C TYR A 88 15.31 -5.13 3.78
N GLU A 89 15.26 -5.61 5.02
CA GLU A 89 15.52 -7.00 5.41
C GLU A 89 14.25 -7.55 6.06
N TYR A 90 13.91 -8.80 5.79
CA TYR A 90 12.70 -9.45 6.27
C TYR A 90 13.01 -10.52 7.32
N PHE A 91 12.28 -10.49 8.43
CA PHE A 91 12.39 -11.43 9.54
C PHE A 91 10.99 -11.85 10.08
N GLY A 92 10.13 -12.29 9.19
CA GLY A 92 8.81 -12.80 9.56
C GLY A 92 7.83 -11.71 10.00
N LYS A 93 7.83 -11.37 11.29
CA LYS A 93 7.01 -10.26 11.84
C LYS A 93 7.75 -8.92 11.83
N ASP A 94 9.04 -8.92 11.63
CA ASP A 94 9.88 -7.73 11.67
C ASP A 94 10.40 -7.41 10.27
N ILE A 95 10.33 -6.13 9.93
CA ILE A 95 10.92 -5.59 8.71
C ILE A 95 11.93 -4.54 9.14
N ILE A 96 13.18 -4.70 8.74
CA ILE A 96 14.22 -3.72 9.02
C ILE A 96 14.44 -2.88 7.77
N ILE A 97 14.18 -1.59 7.87
CA ILE A 97 14.40 -0.61 6.79
C ILE A 97 15.69 0.13 7.05
N THR A 98 16.59 0.15 6.07
CA THR A 98 17.79 1.00 6.10
C THR A 98 17.46 2.32 5.39
N LEU A 99 17.60 3.42 6.10
CA LEU A 99 17.33 4.76 5.56
C LEU A 99 18.35 5.11 4.47
N PRO A 100 17.89 5.78 3.38
CA PRO A 100 18.79 6.30 2.36
C PRO A 100 19.87 7.24 2.90
N LEU A 101 21.02 7.30 2.22
CA LEU A 101 22.14 8.17 2.61
C LEU A 101 21.97 9.62 2.12
N ASN A 102 21.03 9.87 1.22
CA ASN A 102 20.78 11.19 0.62
C ASN A 102 19.58 11.92 1.21
N LEU A 103 19.11 11.52 2.40
CA LEU A 103 18.04 12.23 3.10
C LEU A 103 18.53 13.62 3.57
N GLU A 104 17.67 14.62 3.41
CA GLU A 104 17.93 15.99 3.85
C GLU A 104 17.50 16.21 5.30
N GLN A 105 18.26 17.02 6.03
CA GLN A 105 18.11 17.17 7.48
C GLN A 105 16.81 17.91 7.87
N ASP A 106 16.36 18.84 7.03
CA ASP A 106 15.22 19.71 7.34
C ASP A 106 13.88 19.21 6.80
N LYS A 107 13.87 17.96 6.32
CA LYS A 107 12.65 17.34 5.75
C LYS A 107 12.08 16.27 6.67
N THR A 108 10.75 16.25 6.74
CA THR A 108 10.02 15.06 7.21
C THR A 108 9.84 14.12 6.03
N TYR A 109 10.25 12.88 6.22
CA TYR A 109 9.97 11.80 5.29
C TYR A 109 8.87 10.91 5.85
N VAL A 110 8.20 10.19 4.97
CA VAL A 110 7.12 9.28 5.32
C VAL A 110 7.41 7.93 4.69
N ILE A 111 7.59 6.91 5.52
CA ILE A 111 7.56 5.52 5.06
C ILE A 111 6.10 5.13 4.95
N SER A 112 5.65 4.80 3.77
CA SER A 112 4.27 4.37 3.49
C SER A 112 4.25 2.89 3.11
N LEU A 113 3.40 2.12 3.80
CA LEU A 113 3.07 0.76 3.41
C LEU A 113 1.68 0.78 2.77
N ASN A 114 1.63 0.52 1.46
CA ASN A 114 0.39 0.65 0.69
C ASN A 114 -0.45 -0.65 0.70
N SER A 115 -1.59 -0.63 0.02
CA SER A 115 -2.57 -1.74 -0.04
C SER A 115 -2.05 -3.03 -0.71
N ASN A 116 -0.81 -3.06 -1.23
CA ASN A 116 -0.18 -4.31 -1.68
C ASN A 116 0.45 -5.09 -0.52
N PHE A 117 0.70 -4.43 0.61
CA PHE A 117 1.22 -5.05 1.82
C PHE A 117 0.21 -6.03 2.40
N SER A 118 0.62 -7.26 2.69
CA SER A 118 -0.27 -8.32 3.18
C SER A 118 0.46 -9.26 4.15
N ASP A 119 -0.34 -9.96 4.94
CA ASP A 119 0.11 -11.08 5.74
C ASP A 119 0.33 -12.36 4.90
N GLU A 120 0.80 -13.43 5.54
CA GLU A 120 1.00 -14.76 4.94
C GLU A 120 -0.30 -15.40 4.42
N ARG A 121 -1.47 -14.94 4.87
CA ARG A 121 -2.79 -15.39 4.41
C ARG A 121 -3.36 -14.55 3.28
N ASN A 122 -2.57 -13.58 2.77
CA ASN A 122 -2.92 -12.63 1.73
C ASN A 122 -4.02 -11.61 2.14
N VAL A 123 -4.20 -11.37 3.43
CA VAL A 123 -5.05 -10.27 3.90
C VAL A 123 -4.28 -8.98 3.75
N LYS A 124 -4.79 -8.09 2.91
CA LYS A 124 -4.16 -6.82 2.54
C LYS A 124 -4.54 -5.72 3.50
N LEU A 125 -3.68 -4.70 3.60
CA LEU A 125 -4.05 -3.45 4.26
C LEU A 125 -5.29 -2.84 3.59
N LYS A 126 -6.21 -2.33 4.41
CA LYS A 126 -7.38 -1.55 3.96
C LYS A 126 -7.00 -0.09 3.73
N GLU A 127 -6.10 0.41 4.55
CA GLU A 127 -5.55 1.77 4.50
C GLU A 127 -4.04 1.69 4.60
N ASN A 128 -3.35 2.70 4.04
CA ASN A 128 -1.90 2.76 4.11
C ASN A 128 -1.45 2.95 5.56
N ILE A 129 -0.39 2.22 5.97
CA ILE A 129 0.32 2.54 7.21
C ILE A 129 1.33 3.63 6.88
N VAL A 130 1.25 4.75 7.59
CA VAL A 130 2.04 5.96 7.35
C VAL A 130 2.92 6.21 8.56
N ILE A 131 4.24 6.21 8.37
CA ILE A 131 5.24 6.29 9.44
C ILE A 131 6.13 7.50 9.16
N PRO A 132 5.92 8.63 9.86
CA PRO A 132 6.76 9.81 9.70
C PRO A 132 8.13 9.61 10.35
N ILE A 133 9.17 10.06 9.67
CA ILE A 133 10.55 10.05 10.13
C ILE A 133 11.24 11.39 9.85
N SER A 134 12.21 11.77 10.66
CA SER A 134 12.99 12.98 10.44
C SER A 134 14.42 12.83 10.97
N LEU A 135 15.35 13.46 10.27
CA LEU A 135 16.72 13.60 10.74
C LEU A 135 16.85 14.78 11.72
N SER A 136 15.89 15.69 11.74
CA SER A 136 15.77 16.78 12.72
C SER A 136 14.96 16.36 13.94
N ASN A 137 14.76 17.28 14.88
CA ASN A 137 14.05 17.03 16.14
C ASN A 137 12.52 17.14 16.02
N SER A 138 11.98 17.44 14.84
CA SER A 138 10.56 17.66 14.61
C SER A 138 10.03 16.91 13.40
N ILE A 139 8.76 16.65 13.41
CA ILE A 139 7.95 16.12 12.30
C ILE A 139 7.01 17.23 11.84
N ASN A 140 6.85 17.39 10.54
CA ASN A 140 5.84 18.28 9.97
C ASN A 140 4.43 17.76 10.28
N GLU A 141 3.45 18.66 10.37
CA GLU A 141 2.08 18.31 10.79
C GLU A 141 1.01 18.69 9.76
N GLY A 142 1.41 19.20 8.58
CA GLY A 142 0.48 19.60 7.54
C GLY A 142 -0.34 18.41 7.02
N VAL A 143 -1.62 18.65 6.78
CA VAL A 143 -2.58 17.65 6.28
C VAL A 143 -3.32 18.21 5.08
N LEU A 144 -3.40 17.40 4.03
CA LEU A 144 -4.19 17.64 2.84
C LEU A 144 -5.01 16.40 2.54
N GLN A 145 -6.33 16.55 2.45
CA GLN A 145 -7.23 15.44 2.19
C GLN A 145 -8.31 15.81 1.19
N GLY A 146 -9.06 14.82 0.70
CA GLY A 146 -10.17 15.09 -0.20
C GLY A 146 -10.78 13.83 -0.80
N GLU A 147 -11.67 14.08 -1.75
CA GLU A 147 -12.40 13.03 -2.46
C GLU A 147 -12.27 13.16 -3.97
N ILE A 148 -12.39 12.03 -4.67
CA ILE A 148 -12.42 11.92 -6.11
C ILE A 148 -13.81 11.46 -6.52
N PHE A 149 -14.45 12.21 -7.40
CA PHE A 149 -15.79 11.95 -7.91
C PHE A 149 -15.77 11.64 -9.41
N GLY A 150 -16.83 10.99 -9.90
CA GLY A 150 -17.01 10.67 -11.31
C GLY A 150 -16.53 9.28 -11.69
N SER A 151 -16.23 9.10 -12.98
CA SER A 151 -15.88 7.80 -13.55
C SER A 151 -14.38 7.62 -13.65
N PHE A 152 -13.83 6.67 -12.91
CA PHE A 152 -12.42 6.32 -12.91
C PHE A 152 -12.23 4.81 -12.64
N LYS A 153 -11.07 4.29 -13.01
CA LYS A 153 -10.72 2.86 -12.81
C LYS A 153 -9.76 2.65 -11.63
N LYS A 154 -8.68 3.42 -11.61
CA LYS A 154 -7.63 3.33 -10.59
C LYS A 154 -6.99 4.70 -10.42
N PRO A 155 -7.63 5.60 -9.66
CA PRO A 155 -7.15 6.95 -9.50
C PRO A 155 -5.92 6.97 -8.59
N SER A 156 -5.04 7.94 -8.87
CA SER A 156 -3.92 8.31 -8.03
C SER A 156 -3.89 9.82 -7.87
N VAL A 157 -3.61 10.29 -6.67
CA VAL A 157 -3.38 11.71 -6.40
C VAL A 157 -1.90 11.96 -6.34
N LEU A 158 -1.44 12.93 -7.12
CA LEU A 158 -0.06 13.31 -7.30
C LEU A 158 0.16 14.69 -6.73
N LEU A 159 1.22 14.87 -5.94
CA LEU A 159 1.49 16.10 -5.22
C LEU A 159 2.97 16.50 -5.41
N TRP A 160 3.19 17.76 -5.78
CA TRP A 160 4.52 18.38 -5.86
C TRP A 160 4.59 19.53 -4.87
N ARG A 161 5.68 19.62 -4.13
CA ARG A 161 5.97 20.80 -3.31
C ARG A 161 6.36 21.97 -4.20
N GLY A 162 5.74 23.11 -3.98
CA GLY A 162 5.87 24.32 -4.80
C GLY A 162 4.80 24.42 -5.88
N ILE A 163 4.90 25.50 -6.65
CA ILE A 163 4.01 25.78 -7.78
C ILE A 163 4.69 25.25 -9.04
N ILE A 164 4.04 24.27 -9.69
CA ILE A 164 4.54 23.61 -10.90
C ILE A 164 3.58 23.90 -12.03
N GLU A 165 4.09 24.35 -13.17
CA GLU A 165 3.28 24.60 -14.35
C GLU A 165 2.79 23.28 -15.00
N LYS A 166 1.63 23.33 -15.66
CA LYS A 166 0.98 22.14 -16.26
C LYS A 166 1.88 21.40 -17.26
N ASN A 167 2.67 22.12 -18.05
CA ASN A 167 3.63 21.57 -19.00
C ASN A 167 4.80 20.85 -18.33
N GLU A 168 5.21 21.27 -17.14
CA GLU A 168 6.29 20.65 -16.37
C GLU A 168 5.83 19.38 -15.67
N MET A 169 4.58 19.33 -15.18
CA MET A 169 4.04 18.16 -14.47
C MET A 169 4.11 16.88 -15.28
N ILE A 170 4.00 16.96 -16.62
CA ILE A 170 4.00 15.81 -17.51
C ILE A 170 5.28 14.98 -17.36
N ASN A 171 6.41 15.65 -17.14
CA ASN A 171 7.74 15.02 -17.10
C ASN A 171 8.38 15.08 -15.70
N LYS A 172 7.79 15.79 -14.77
CA LYS A 172 8.33 15.94 -13.41
C LYS A 172 7.72 14.89 -12.49
N LYS A 173 8.58 14.08 -11.89
CA LYS A 173 8.15 13.09 -10.91
C LYS A 173 7.50 13.80 -9.71
N PRO A 174 6.34 13.37 -9.24
CA PRO A 174 5.72 13.92 -8.04
C PRO A 174 6.53 13.58 -6.78
N ASP A 175 6.49 14.49 -5.80
CA ASP A 175 7.12 14.27 -4.49
C ASP A 175 6.35 13.24 -3.66
N TYR A 176 5.01 13.24 -3.79
CA TYR A 176 4.13 12.31 -3.09
C TYR A 176 3.10 11.71 -4.05
N ILE A 177 2.76 10.45 -3.83
CA ILE A 177 1.76 9.72 -4.61
C ILE A 177 0.90 8.92 -3.66
N ILE A 178 -0.41 9.01 -3.82
CA ILE A 178 -1.36 8.12 -3.17
C ILE A 178 -2.23 7.46 -4.23
N SER A 179 -2.20 6.13 -4.30
CA SER A 179 -3.21 5.37 -5.04
C SER A 179 -4.44 5.24 -4.14
N SER A 180 -5.59 5.70 -4.60
CA SER A 180 -6.81 5.82 -3.83
C SER A 180 -7.96 5.07 -4.51
N THR A 181 -9.05 4.84 -3.76
CA THR A 181 -10.35 4.50 -4.33
C THR A 181 -11.10 5.78 -4.68
N ASN A 182 -11.55 6.52 -3.68
CA ASN A 182 -12.22 7.80 -3.84
C ASN A 182 -11.83 8.82 -2.76
N ILE A 183 -11.24 8.38 -1.65
CA ILE A 183 -10.79 9.25 -0.55
C ILE A 183 -9.27 9.20 -0.48
N PHE A 184 -8.62 10.34 -0.32
CA PHE A 184 -7.18 10.43 -0.14
C PHE A 184 -6.82 11.36 1.03
N SER A 185 -5.64 11.11 1.64
CA SER A 185 -5.10 11.95 2.69
C SER A 185 -3.57 11.91 2.66
N PHE A 186 -2.96 13.08 2.54
CA PHE A 186 -1.53 13.29 2.76
C PHE A 186 -1.35 13.88 4.16
N SER A 187 -0.49 13.26 4.95
CA SER A 187 -0.14 13.71 6.29
C SER A 187 1.35 14.03 6.36
N TYR A 188 1.72 14.80 7.38
CA TYR A 188 3.12 15.16 7.65
C TYR A 188 3.77 16.03 6.57
N LEU A 189 2.95 16.82 5.86
CA LEU A 189 3.41 17.79 4.89
C LEU A 189 4.06 19.01 5.58
N ALA A 190 5.06 19.59 4.96
CA ALA A 190 5.54 20.90 5.37
C ALA A 190 4.45 21.97 5.16
N TYR A 191 4.47 23.02 5.96
CA TYR A 191 3.64 24.18 5.70
C TYR A 191 4.22 24.97 4.53
N ASP A 192 3.65 24.76 3.35
CA ASP A 192 4.12 25.28 2.07
C ASP A 192 3.03 25.20 1.01
N LYS A 193 3.31 25.72 -0.16
CA LYS A 193 2.45 25.60 -1.34
C LYS A 193 2.71 24.30 -2.06
N TYR A 194 1.63 23.71 -2.56
CA TYR A 194 1.70 22.43 -3.29
C TYR A 194 0.84 22.51 -4.54
N THR A 195 1.39 21.96 -5.64
CA THR A 195 0.59 21.66 -6.83
C THR A 195 0.06 20.24 -6.73
N ILE A 196 -1.22 20.06 -7.03
CA ILE A 196 -1.91 18.77 -6.88
C ILE A 196 -2.79 18.46 -8.08
N ILE A 197 -2.80 17.20 -8.50
CA ILE A 197 -3.72 16.66 -9.50
C ILE A 197 -4.19 15.27 -9.11
N ALA A 198 -5.34 14.85 -9.64
CA ALA A 198 -5.71 13.45 -9.70
C ALA A 198 -5.49 12.91 -11.12
N SER A 199 -5.00 11.68 -11.25
CA SER A 199 -4.80 11.00 -12.53
C SER A 199 -5.38 9.60 -12.46
N ASP A 200 -6.21 9.22 -13.43
CA ASP A 200 -6.64 7.83 -13.55
C ASP A 200 -5.56 7.00 -14.27
N LEU A 201 -5.36 5.76 -13.81
CA LEU A 201 -4.39 4.82 -14.37
C LEU A 201 -2.94 5.35 -14.39
N TYR A 202 -2.56 6.15 -13.39
CA TYR A 202 -1.19 6.67 -13.30
C TYR A 202 -0.13 5.56 -13.34
N ASN A 203 0.89 5.77 -14.19
CA ASN A 203 2.05 4.89 -14.29
C ASN A 203 3.34 5.73 -14.19
N PRO A 204 4.16 5.56 -13.14
CA PRO A 204 5.36 6.37 -12.93
C PRO A 204 6.47 6.17 -13.98
N ARG A 205 6.30 5.20 -14.89
CA ARG A 205 7.24 4.92 -16.00
C ARG A 205 6.85 5.58 -17.32
N LEU A 206 5.68 6.22 -17.37
CA LEU A 206 5.14 6.86 -18.56
C LEU A 206 4.86 8.33 -18.26
N PRO A 207 4.90 9.22 -19.26
CA PRO A 207 4.39 10.57 -19.12
C PRO A 207 2.91 10.56 -18.70
N LEU A 208 2.49 11.61 -18.01
CA LEU A 208 1.08 11.78 -17.63
C LEU A 208 0.18 11.86 -18.89
N ASP A 209 -0.85 11.05 -18.92
CA ASP A 209 -1.90 11.12 -19.95
C ASP A 209 -2.86 12.26 -19.60
N GLN A 210 -2.80 13.35 -20.39
CA GLN A 210 -3.60 14.55 -20.14
C GLN A 210 -5.11 14.30 -20.17
N ASN A 211 -5.58 13.30 -20.92
CA ASN A 211 -7.00 12.93 -21.01
C ASN A 211 -7.51 12.20 -19.73
N LYS A 212 -6.60 11.86 -18.82
CA LYS A 212 -6.90 11.13 -17.58
C LYS A 212 -6.53 11.93 -16.33
N ILE A 213 -6.48 13.24 -16.45
CA ILE A 213 -6.12 14.15 -15.36
C ILE A 213 -7.33 15.00 -14.99
N SER A 214 -7.59 15.07 -13.69
CA SER A 214 -8.45 16.08 -13.07
C SER A 214 -7.57 17.09 -12.34
N PHE A 215 -7.71 18.37 -12.67
CA PHE A 215 -6.98 19.45 -12.04
C PHE A 215 -7.78 20.04 -10.87
N HIS A 216 -7.09 20.55 -9.88
CA HIS A 216 -7.70 21.41 -8.88
C HIS A 216 -8.06 22.76 -9.51
N SER A 217 -9.10 23.44 -8.98
CA SER A 217 -9.55 24.75 -9.48
C SER A 217 -8.48 25.84 -9.37
N ASP A 218 -7.67 25.77 -8.32
CA ASP A 218 -6.59 26.71 -8.08
C ASP A 218 -5.25 26.10 -8.53
N ASP A 219 -4.29 26.95 -8.90
CA ASP A 219 -2.98 26.51 -9.38
C ASP A 219 -2.16 25.81 -8.29
N PHE A 220 -2.47 26.07 -7.02
CA PHE A 220 -1.80 25.48 -5.86
C PHE A 220 -2.70 25.42 -4.63
N VAL A 221 -2.31 24.60 -3.66
CA VAL A 221 -2.89 24.55 -2.33
C VAL A 221 -1.86 25.04 -1.32
N ASP A 222 -2.25 25.91 -0.42
CA ASP A 222 -1.40 26.42 0.65
C ASP A 222 -1.68 25.64 1.95
N ILE A 223 -0.71 24.84 2.38
CA ILE A 223 -0.81 24.06 3.61
C ILE A 223 -0.36 24.90 4.78
N GLN A 224 -1.29 25.21 5.66
CA GLN A 224 -1.06 26.09 6.82
C GLN A 224 -1.15 25.34 8.13
N LYS A 225 -0.54 25.90 9.17
CA LYS A 225 -0.60 25.37 10.51
C LYS A 225 -2.05 25.37 11.04
N ASP A 226 -2.41 24.31 11.75
CA ASP A 226 -3.72 24.15 12.38
C ASP A 226 -4.91 24.20 11.39
N HIS A 227 -4.63 23.95 10.11
CA HIS A 227 -5.65 23.92 9.07
C HIS A 227 -5.54 22.60 8.25
N ILE A 228 -6.68 21.94 8.06
CA ILE A 228 -6.80 20.79 7.17
C ILE A 228 -7.35 21.28 5.84
N SER A 229 -6.55 21.18 4.78
CA SER A 229 -6.99 21.53 3.44
C SER A 229 -7.81 20.37 2.85
N ASN A 230 -9.01 20.69 2.35
CA ASN A 230 -9.90 19.71 1.70
C ASN A 230 -10.04 20.06 0.21
N ILE A 231 -9.81 19.06 -0.64
CA ILE A 231 -9.83 19.22 -2.10
C ILE A 231 -10.64 18.10 -2.73
N ASN A 232 -11.43 18.47 -3.74
CA ASN A 232 -12.18 17.51 -4.52
C ASN A 232 -11.72 17.51 -5.97
N PHE A 233 -11.66 16.31 -6.57
CA PHE A 233 -11.39 16.10 -7.97
C PHE A 233 -12.61 15.50 -8.66
N TYR A 234 -12.82 15.85 -9.92
CA TYR A 234 -13.95 15.40 -10.71
C TYR A 234 -13.44 14.83 -12.04
N PHE A 235 -13.76 13.58 -12.31
CA PHE A 235 -13.56 12.95 -13.62
C PHE A 235 -14.91 12.93 -14.34
N ASN A 236 -14.96 13.56 -15.51
CA ASN A 236 -16.17 13.56 -16.34
C ASN A 236 -16.32 12.20 -17.03
N ASP A 237 -17.57 11.75 -17.21
CA ASP A 237 -17.85 10.63 -18.08
C ASP A 237 -17.62 11.05 -19.53
N GLU A 238 -16.76 10.32 -20.25
CA GLU A 238 -16.42 10.57 -21.68
C GLU A 238 -17.66 10.60 -22.59
N ASN A 239 -18.84 10.19 -22.09
CA ASN A 239 -20.10 10.16 -22.84
C ASN A 239 -20.97 11.42 -22.70
N ASN A 240 -20.66 12.35 -21.80
CA ASN A 240 -21.50 13.53 -21.57
C ASN A 240 -21.07 14.78 -22.36
N ASP A 241 -19.82 14.83 -22.85
CA ASP A 241 -19.36 15.99 -23.63
C ASP A 241 -20.05 16.09 -25.02
N ALA A 242 -20.47 14.97 -25.58
CA ALA A 242 -21.18 14.96 -26.87
C ALA A 242 -22.65 15.46 -26.76
N GLU A 243 -23.28 15.32 -25.57
CA GLU A 243 -24.64 15.83 -25.36
C GLU A 243 -24.67 17.32 -24.98
N LEU A 244 -23.64 17.82 -24.29
CA LEU A 244 -23.57 19.25 -23.97
C LEU A 244 -23.32 20.12 -25.21
N ASP A 245 -22.44 19.68 -26.11
CA ASP A 245 -22.17 20.39 -27.37
C ASP A 245 -23.40 20.39 -28.30
N SER A 246 -24.23 19.33 -28.28
CA SER A 246 -25.47 19.28 -29.06
C SER A 246 -26.57 20.18 -28.50
N LEU A 247 -26.64 20.39 -27.19
CA LEU A 247 -27.61 21.28 -26.53
C LEU A 247 -27.27 22.78 -26.68
N ILE A 248 -25.97 23.13 -26.87
CA ILE A 248 -25.55 24.49 -27.10
C ILE A 248 -25.85 24.94 -28.54
N VAL A 249 -25.75 24.03 -29.49
CA VAL A 249 -26.04 24.31 -30.91
C VAL A 249 -27.53 24.54 -31.20
N ASP A 250 -28.43 23.89 -30.43
CA ASP A 250 -29.89 24.05 -30.61
C ASP A 250 -30.46 25.32 -29.96
N GLN A 251 -29.67 26.12 -29.25
CA GLN A 251 -30.13 27.40 -28.66
C GLN A 251 -29.71 28.66 -29.46
N GLU A 252 -28.99 28.51 -30.58
CA GLU A 252 -28.58 29.62 -31.48
C GLU A 252 -29.32 29.65 -32.82
N LEU A 253 -30.53 29.07 -32.94
CA LEU A 253 -31.37 29.16 -34.15
C LEU A 253 -32.69 29.88 -33.86
#